data_5b293b62a14a0c41129a3105b1c776ca
#
_entry.id   5b293b62a14a0c41129a3105b1c776ca
#
_cell.length_a   1.000
_cell.length_b   1.000
_cell.length_c   1.000
_cell.angle_alpha   90.00
_cell.angle_beta   90.00
_cell.angle_gamma   90.00
#
_symmetry.space_group_name_H-M   'P 1'
#
loop_
_entity.id
_entity.type
_entity.pdbx_description
1 polymer ?
#
loop_
_entity_poly.entity_id
_entity_poly.type
_entity_poly.pdbx_seq_one_letter_code
_entity_poly.pdbx_strand_id
1 'polypeptide(L)'
;LNEGMLLGHVVTCRCHDARFDVRSGKVLSAPALNDLPAYPVRIEAGDVLVGPAQKPKFPTPEGADPRTFLIVGGGAAGNSAAETLRREGFAGRIVMITAEPDLPYDRPNLSKEFMSGEAKPEWMPLRSAKFYANQKIEVLTSTRVTAVDPRSKTVSLSTGQTMSYDKALLATGAIPRKLPVPGADGEACYQLRSFADGRLIVEAAASAKRAALIGAGFISMELASSLRKRGLEVTVISPEAVPFAKVVGEEVAAALRKRHEKDGVSFVLGAAVTDISGAKGSKTITLSDGRRVSADFVVSGIGVRPAVEYLLGTDIAENGAVPVSPQLRTKYPDLFAAGDIALVPDRVSGTGIRIEHWVVAERQGQHAARAMLGSDAPYDEVPFFWTRQTGVSLRYVGFTQTWDEVVYRGNVDEGKFLVGYYRDGMLKAASAIGLANDLTAVKIIMGKKKPLPQAKLADGSVNLVDLARS
;
A
#
# COMPACT_ATOMS: atom_id res chain seq x y z
N LEU A 1 -2.00 -15.51 -13.43
CA LEU A 1 -1.40 -14.77 -14.56
C LEU A 1 -2.06 -15.08 -15.91
N ASN A 2 -2.59 -16.28 -16.11
CA ASN A 2 -3.29 -16.68 -17.35
C ASN A 2 -4.44 -15.75 -17.76
N GLU A 3 -5.01 -15.01 -16.82
CA GLU A 3 -6.07 -14.01 -17.04
C GLU A 3 -5.52 -12.57 -17.00
N GLY A 4 -4.21 -12.43 -16.94
CA GLY A 4 -3.53 -11.12 -16.96
C GLY A 4 -3.46 -10.54 -18.37
N MET A 5 -3.19 -9.23 -18.42
CA MET A 5 -3.06 -8.53 -19.70
C MET A 5 -1.63 -8.64 -20.25
N LEU A 6 -1.49 -9.19 -21.45
CA LEU A 6 -0.21 -9.24 -22.16
C LEU A 6 -0.12 -8.07 -23.14
N LEU A 7 0.95 -7.27 -22.99
CA LEU A 7 1.31 -6.18 -23.89
C LEU A 7 2.79 -6.31 -24.27
N GLY A 8 3.06 -6.57 -25.55
CA GLY A 8 4.41 -6.94 -26.00
C GLY A 8 4.90 -8.18 -25.27
N HIS A 9 5.99 -8.06 -24.52
CA HIS A 9 6.57 -9.14 -23.71
C HIS A 9 6.26 -9.03 -22.23
N VAL A 10 5.38 -8.10 -21.84
CA VAL A 10 5.04 -7.85 -20.43
C VAL A 10 3.64 -8.37 -20.13
N VAL A 11 3.53 -9.31 -19.21
CA VAL A 11 2.25 -9.71 -18.62
C VAL A 11 2.02 -8.96 -17.30
N THR A 12 0.87 -8.29 -17.21
CA THR A 12 0.42 -7.62 -15.98
C THR A 12 -0.60 -8.49 -15.26
N CYS A 13 -0.31 -8.82 -14.00
CA CYS A 13 -1.22 -9.58 -13.16
C CYS A 13 -2.44 -8.73 -12.79
N ARG A 14 -3.64 -9.24 -13.07
CA ARG A 14 -4.89 -8.53 -12.76
C ARG A 14 -5.19 -8.37 -11.26
N CYS A 15 -4.52 -9.16 -10.40
CA CYS A 15 -4.81 -9.13 -8.97
C CYS A 15 -4.25 -7.87 -8.30
N HIS A 16 -2.94 -7.67 -8.40
CA HIS A 16 -2.23 -6.60 -7.69
C HIS A 16 -1.25 -5.83 -8.59
N ASP A 17 -1.42 -5.94 -9.92
CA ASP A 17 -0.68 -5.16 -10.91
C ASP A 17 0.84 -5.45 -10.97
N ALA A 18 1.29 -6.61 -10.47
CA ALA A 18 2.66 -7.07 -10.69
C ALA A 18 2.92 -7.33 -12.19
N ARG A 19 4.10 -6.94 -12.68
CA ARG A 19 4.50 -7.10 -14.09
C ARG A 19 5.67 -8.06 -14.23
N PHE A 20 5.61 -8.91 -15.26
CA PHE A 20 6.64 -9.91 -15.55
C PHE A 20 6.98 -9.93 -17.04
N ASP A 21 8.25 -10.14 -17.36
CA ASP A 21 8.69 -10.44 -18.74
C ASP A 21 8.40 -11.92 -19.03
N VAL A 22 7.54 -12.21 -20.01
CA VAL A 22 7.12 -13.58 -20.33
C VAL A 22 8.21 -14.42 -20.96
N ARG A 23 9.28 -13.82 -21.48
CA ARG A 23 10.41 -14.54 -22.09
C ARG A 23 11.35 -15.13 -21.05
N SER A 24 11.49 -14.46 -19.91
CA SER A 24 12.46 -14.81 -18.87
C SER A 24 11.82 -15.17 -17.53
N GLY A 25 10.53 -14.86 -17.34
CA GLY A 25 9.86 -14.93 -16.05
C GLY A 25 10.29 -13.82 -15.06
N LYS A 26 11.17 -12.91 -15.46
CA LYS A 26 11.70 -11.86 -14.57
C LYS A 26 10.60 -10.92 -14.09
N VAL A 27 10.56 -10.67 -12.77
CA VAL A 27 9.69 -9.64 -12.21
C VAL A 27 10.18 -8.25 -12.59
N LEU A 28 9.30 -7.44 -13.17
CA LEU A 28 9.59 -6.08 -13.63
C LEU A 28 9.11 -5.03 -12.62
N SER A 29 8.07 -5.33 -11.85
CA SER A 29 7.58 -4.41 -10.82
C SER A 29 6.87 -5.11 -9.67
N ALA A 30 6.96 -4.49 -8.49
CA ALA A 30 6.17 -4.87 -7.31
C ALA A 30 4.65 -4.94 -7.63
N PRO A 31 3.88 -5.73 -6.81
CA PRO A 31 4.27 -6.31 -5.52
C PRO A 31 4.85 -7.73 -5.56
N ALA A 32 5.11 -8.29 -6.73
CA ALA A 32 5.70 -9.63 -6.79
C ALA A 32 7.15 -9.61 -6.25
N LEU A 33 7.44 -10.52 -5.32
CA LEU A 33 8.74 -10.63 -4.68
C LEU A 33 9.74 -11.48 -5.49
N ASN A 34 9.26 -12.44 -6.29
CA ASN A 34 10.09 -13.42 -6.98
C ASN A 34 9.80 -13.43 -8.46
N ASP A 35 10.84 -13.74 -9.23
CA ASP A 35 10.70 -14.09 -10.62
C ASP A 35 9.88 -15.39 -10.76
N LEU A 36 9.23 -15.58 -11.91
CA LEU A 36 8.50 -16.79 -12.23
C LEU A 36 9.45 -17.84 -12.83
N PRO A 37 9.15 -19.13 -12.65
CA PRO A 37 9.82 -20.16 -13.41
C PRO A 37 9.68 -19.94 -14.91
N ALA A 38 10.79 -20.07 -15.64
CA ALA A 38 10.80 -20.09 -17.11
C ALA A 38 10.85 -21.53 -17.62
N TYR A 39 10.25 -21.77 -18.77
CA TYR A 39 10.21 -23.09 -19.41
C TYR A 39 10.82 -22.94 -20.80
N PRO A 40 11.89 -23.70 -21.12
CA PRO A 40 12.36 -23.76 -22.50
C PRO A 40 11.26 -24.27 -23.42
N VAL A 41 11.04 -23.57 -24.53
CA VAL A 41 10.01 -23.96 -25.50
C VAL A 41 10.69 -24.16 -26.86
N ARG A 42 10.36 -25.23 -27.56
CA ARG A 42 10.74 -25.47 -28.94
C ARG A 42 9.52 -25.93 -29.75
N ILE A 43 9.56 -25.64 -31.03
CA ILE A 43 8.50 -26.07 -31.97
C ILE A 43 9.10 -27.14 -32.86
N GLU A 44 8.50 -28.31 -32.89
CA GLU A 44 8.91 -29.43 -33.73
C GLU A 44 7.68 -29.99 -34.46
N ALA A 45 7.73 -30.02 -35.81
CA ALA A 45 6.65 -30.53 -36.66
C ALA A 45 5.27 -29.90 -36.38
N GLY A 46 5.21 -28.66 -35.88
CA GLY A 46 3.96 -27.96 -35.49
C GLY A 46 3.54 -28.14 -34.05
N ASP A 47 4.17 -29.03 -33.32
CA ASP A 47 3.93 -29.24 -31.87
C ASP A 47 4.79 -28.30 -31.03
N VAL A 48 4.20 -27.82 -29.91
CA VAL A 48 4.90 -27.01 -28.92
C VAL A 48 5.42 -27.90 -27.79
N LEU A 49 6.73 -28.12 -27.77
CA LEU A 49 7.39 -28.91 -26.73
C LEU A 49 7.88 -28.01 -25.60
N VAL A 50 7.43 -28.31 -24.38
CA VAL A 50 7.77 -27.54 -23.17
C VAL A 50 8.76 -28.35 -22.32
N GLY A 51 9.95 -27.81 -22.11
CA GLY A 51 10.98 -28.41 -21.29
C GLY A 51 10.73 -28.23 -19.77
N PRO A 52 11.65 -28.73 -18.93
CA PRO A 52 11.51 -28.64 -17.47
C PRO A 52 11.60 -27.19 -16.98
N ALA A 53 10.90 -26.88 -15.88
CA ALA A 53 10.92 -25.57 -15.26
C ALA A 53 12.32 -25.16 -14.81
N GLN A 54 12.78 -24.02 -15.25
CA GLN A 54 13.99 -23.34 -14.77
C GLN A 54 13.60 -22.43 -13.62
N LYS A 55 13.93 -22.84 -12.37
CA LYS A 55 13.62 -22.06 -11.18
C LYS A 55 14.52 -20.83 -11.11
N PRO A 56 13.98 -19.62 -10.96
CA PRO A 56 14.79 -18.43 -10.81
C PRO A 56 15.58 -18.48 -9.51
N LYS A 57 16.79 -17.92 -9.56
CA LYS A 57 17.61 -17.67 -8.37
C LYS A 57 17.66 -16.17 -8.12
N PHE A 58 17.45 -15.76 -6.89
CA PHE A 58 17.71 -14.37 -6.52
C PHE A 58 19.20 -14.08 -6.67
N PRO A 59 19.61 -12.99 -7.34
CA PRO A 59 21.03 -12.69 -7.53
C PRO A 59 21.77 -12.60 -6.21
N THR A 60 22.94 -13.22 -6.11
CA THR A 60 23.86 -13.06 -4.98
C THR A 60 24.81 -11.91 -5.32
N PRO A 61 25.07 -10.97 -4.38
CA PRO A 61 26.00 -9.89 -4.65
C PRO A 61 27.43 -10.43 -4.87
N GLU A 62 28.02 -10.05 -6.00
CA GLU A 62 29.39 -10.40 -6.38
C GLU A 62 30.29 -9.17 -6.31
N GLY A 63 31.56 -9.37 -6.02
CA GLY A 63 32.54 -8.29 -5.90
C GLY A 63 32.54 -7.60 -4.54
N ALA A 64 33.25 -6.47 -4.46
CA ALA A 64 33.36 -5.60 -3.29
C ALA A 64 33.03 -4.14 -3.69
N ASP A 65 32.20 -3.50 -2.92
CA ASP A 65 31.89 -2.08 -3.01
C ASP A 65 32.05 -1.48 -1.59
N PRO A 66 32.88 -0.47 -1.37
CA PRO A 66 33.13 0.06 -0.04
C PRO A 66 31.98 0.87 0.53
N ARG A 67 30.99 1.21 -0.29
CA ARG A 67 29.89 2.09 0.09
C ARG A 67 28.91 1.41 1.03
N THR A 68 28.40 2.21 1.97
CA THR A 68 27.30 1.83 2.87
C THR A 68 26.03 2.57 2.50
N PHE A 69 24.98 1.81 2.20
CA PHE A 69 23.65 2.37 1.96
C PHE A 69 22.73 2.07 3.15
N LEU A 70 22.16 3.10 3.74
CA LEU A 70 21.20 2.97 4.85
C LEU A 70 19.76 3.08 4.33
N ILE A 71 18.88 2.26 4.90
CA ILE A 71 17.44 2.29 4.64
C ILE A 71 16.74 2.48 5.98
N VAL A 72 16.11 3.63 6.16
CA VAL A 72 15.41 3.99 7.39
C VAL A 72 13.94 3.62 7.27
N GLY A 73 13.55 2.46 7.78
CA GLY A 73 12.21 1.89 7.72
C GLY A 73 12.18 0.54 7.00
N GLY A 74 11.65 -0.50 7.66
CA GLY A 74 11.49 -1.87 7.14
C GLY A 74 10.12 -2.13 6.49
N GLY A 75 9.39 -1.09 6.05
CA GLY A 75 8.10 -1.24 5.37
C GLY A 75 8.23 -1.58 3.88
N ALA A 76 7.12 -1.38 3.14
CA ALA A 76 7.03 -1.66 1.70
C ALA A 76 8.19 -1.04 0.90
N ALA A 77 8.39 0.27 1.04
CA ALA A 77 9.43 0.99 0.30
C ALA A 77 10.85 0.53 0.69
N GLY A 78 11.11 0.38 1.99
CA GLY A 78 12.44 0.00 2.48
C GLY A 78 12.82 -1.42 2.07
N ASN A 79 11.94 -2.41 2.24
CA ASN A 79 12.20 -3.78 1.81
C ASN A 79 12.40 -3.87 0.30
N SER A 80 11.52 -3.24 -0.49
CA SER A 80 11.64 -3.23 -1.94
C SER A 80 12.94 -2.56 -2.41
N ALA A 81 13.39 -1.51 -1.73
CA ALA A 81 14.67 -0.87 -2.03
C ALA A 81 15.85 -1.79 -1.74
N ALA A 82 15.89 -2.43 -0.57
CA ALA A 82 16.96 -3.36 -0.19
C ALA A 82 17.09 -4.52 -1.18
N GLU A 83 15.97 -5.15 -1.55
CA GLU A 83 15.95 -6.21 -2.55
C GLU A 83 16.36 -5.72 -3.93
N THR A 84 15.92 -4.52 -4.34
CA THR A 84 16.27 -3.95 -5.64
C THR A 84 17.76 -3.62 -5.72
N LEU A 85 18.36 -3.05 -4.69
CA LEU A 85 19.81 -2.83 -4.65
C LEU A 85 20.59 -4.14 -4.94
N ARG A 86 20.17 -5.25 -4.33
CA ARG A 86 20.80 -6.55 -4.59
C ARG A 86 20.52 -7.09 -6.00
N ARG A 87 19.30 -6.94 -6.51
CA ARG A 87 18.92 -7.35 -7.87
C ARG A 87 19.69 -6.58 -8.94
N GLU A 88 19.98 -5.32 -8.70
CA GLU A 88 20.77 -4.44 -9.60
C GLU A 88 22.29 -4.59 -9.36
N GLY A 89 22.73 -5.55 -8.55
CA GLY A 89 24.13 -5.93 -8.40
C GLY A 89 24.94 -5.10 -7.38
N PHE A 90 24.31 -4.27 -6.54
CA PHE A 90 25.05 -3.54 -5.52
C PHE A 90 25.71 -4.49 -4.52
N ALA A 91 27.04 -4.50 -4.48
CA ALA A 91 27.84 -5.39 -3.62
C ALA A 91 28.24 -4.76 -2.27
N GLY A 92 27.99 -3.46 -2.07
CA GLY A 92 28.29 -2.72 -0.84
C GLY A 92 27.42 -3.13 0.35
N ARG A 93 27.69 -2.52 1.48
CA ARG A 93 26.93 -2.75 2.71
C ARG A 93 25.53 -2.17 2.62
N ILE A 94 24.49 -2.95 2.95
CA ILE A 94 23.09 -2.48 3.09
C ILE A 94 22.69 -2.71 4.54
N VAL A 95 22.22 -1.63 5.20
CA VAL A 95 21.65 -1.70 6.55
C VAL A 95 20.23 -1.15 6.52
N MET A 96 19.27 -1.98 6.84
CA MET A 96 17.86 -1.61 7.00
C MET A 96 17.54 -1.50 8.48
N ILE A 97 17.06 -0.32 8.91
CA ILE A 97 16.79 0.02 10.30
C ILE A 97 15.30 0.12 10.49
N THR A 98 14.72 -0.68 11.37
CA THR A 98 13.29 -0.66 11.67
C THR A 98 13.00 -0.58 13.17
N ALA A 99 12.07 0.30 13.53
CA ALA A 99 11.64 0.46 14.92
C ALA A 99 10.78 -0.72 15.42
N GLU A 100 10.21 -1.51 14.51
CA GLU A 100 9.40 -2.67 14.84
C GLU A 100 10.31 -3.88 15.16
N PRO A 101 9.88 -4.79 16.06
CA PRO A 101 10.66 -5.98 16.41
C PRO A 101 10.61 -7.06 15.33
N ASP A 102 9.62 -6.97 14.44
CA ASP A 102 9.40 -7.95 13.37
C ASP A 102 10.23 -7.61 12.12
N LEU A 103 10.66 -8.64 11.38
CA LEU A 103 11.21 -8.47 10.03
C LEU A 103 10.16 -7.86 9.10
N PRO A 104 10.54 -7.27 7.96
CA PRO A 104 9.58 -6.76 6.98
C PRO A 104 8.49 -7.79 6.66
N TYR A 105 7.23 -7.37 6.71
CA TYR A 105 6.07 -8.25 6.59
C TYR A 105 5.00 -7.63 5.70
N ASP A 106 4.03 -8.46 5.24
CA ASP A 106 2.88 -8.07 4.43
C ASP A 106 1.85 -7.31 5.30
N ARG A 107 2.05 -5.99 5.42
CA ARG A 107 1.19 -5.12 6.21
C ARG A 107 -0.26 -5.05 5.70
N PRO A 108 -0.55 -5.05 4.38
CA PRO A 108 -1.92 -5.16 3.87
C PRO A 108 -2.71 -6.35 4.41
N ASN A 109 -2.04 -7.44 4.75
CA ASN A 109 -2.68 -8.65 5.25
C ASN A 109 -3.19 -8.49 6.71
N LEU A 110 -2.68 -7.51 7.45
CA LEU A 110 -3.08 -7.26 8.85
C LEU A 110 -4.59 -7.00 9.00
N SER A 111 -5.20 -6.27 8.05
CA SER A 111 -6.63 -5.97 8.07
C SER A 111 -7.49 -7.04 7.37
N LYS A 112 -6.86 -8.03 6.71
CA LYS A 112 -7.49 -9.04 5.86
C LYS A 112 -7.34 -10.45 6.44
N GLU A 113 -6.54 -11.30 5.77
CA GLU A 113 -6.43 -12.73 6.08
C GLU A 113 -5.84 -12.99 7.48
N PHE A 114 -4.91 -12.14 7.93
CA PHE A 114 -4.41 -12.25 9.31
C PHE A 114 -5.50 -11.93 10.33
N MET A 115 -6.23 -10.83 10.11
CA MET A 115 -7.32 -10.43 11.01
C MET A 115 -8.46 -11.44 11.00
N SER A 116 -8.82 -12.01 9.85
CA SER A 116 -9.88 -13.03 9.76
C SER A 116 -9.45 -14.41 10.32
N GLY A 117 -8.14 -14.63 10.56
CA GLY A 117 -7.60 -15.91 11.02
C GLY A 117 -7.30 -16.90 9.90
N GLU A 118 -7.41 -16.48 8.64
CA GLU A 118 -7.09 -17.28 7.45
C GLU A 118 -5.57 -17.37 7.22
N ALA A 119 -4.80 -16.34 7.63
CA ALA A 119 -3.34 -16.35 7.56
C ALA A 119 -2.70 -16.58 8.92
N LYS A 120 -1.69 -17.43 8.97
CA LYS A 120 -0.89 -17.70 10.17
C LYS A 120 0.19 -16.63 10.37
N PRO A 121 0.63 -16.36 11.60
CA PRO A 121 1.71 -15.40 11.87
C PRO A 121 3.00 -15.69 11.07
N GLU A 122 3.33 -16.96 10.85
CA GLU A 122 4.54 -17.38 10.14
C GLU A 122 4.52 -17.05 8.65
N TRP A 123 3.35 -16.73 8.09
CA TRP A 123 3.18 -16.36 6.67
C TRP A 123 3.29 -14.85 6.44
N MET A 124 3.36 -14.07 7.53
CA MET A 124 3.38 -12.61 7.45
C MET A 124 4.70 -12.03 6.95
N PRO A 125 5.90 -12.56 7.35
CA PRO A 125 7.16 -12.01 6.87
C PRO A 125 7.28 -12.09 5.34
N LEU A 126 7.68 -10.99 4.69
CA LEU A 126 7.95 -10.95 3.24
C LEU A 126 9.10 -11.87 2.87
N ARG A 127 10.10 -11.95 3.74
CA ARG A 127 11.30 -12.78 3.59
C ARG A 127 11.71 -13.39 4.91
N SER A 128 12.32 -14.55 4.85
CA SER A 128 12.91 -15.18 6.04
C SER A 128 14.21 -14.48 6.48
N ALA A 129 14.58 -14.61 7.74
CA ALA A 129 15.88 -14.12 8.24
C ALA A 129 17.05 -14.69 7.42
N LYS A 130 16.97 -15.96 7.00
CA LYS A 130 17.96 -16.61 6.15
C LYS A 130 18.11 -15.92 4.79
N PHE A 131 17.01 -15.39 4.21
CA PHE A 131 17.09 -14.64 2.96
C PHE A 131 17.93 -13.37 3.14
N TYR A 132 17.64 -12.55 4.16
CA TYR A 132 18.41 -11.33 4.41
C TYR A 132 19.88 -11.63 4.66
N ALA A 133 20.18 -12.66 5.46
CA ALA A 133 21.55 -13.11 5.71
C ALA A 133 22.27 -13.53 4.42
N ASN A 134 21.63 -14.37 3.60
CA ASN A 134 22.19 -14.82 2.31
C ASN A 134 22.42 -13.64 1.34
N GLN A 135 21.56 -12.63 1.39
CA GLN A 135 21.68 -11.43 0.56
C GLN A 135 22.58 -10.36 1.19
N LYS A 136 23.22 -10.63 2.34
CA LYS A 136 24.04 -9.67 3.07
C LYS A 136 23.32 -8.33 3.31
N ILE A 137 22.03 -8.38 3.63
CA ILE A 137 21.22 -7.24 4.05
C ILE A 137 21.13 -7.31 5.58
N GLU A 138 21.77 -6.35 6.26
CA GLU A 138 21.65 -6.23 7.71
C GLU A 138 20.29 -5.63 8.04
N VAL A 139 19.54 -6.28 8.93
CA VAL A 139 18.24 -5.77 9.40
C VAL A 139 18.34 -5.51 10.90
N LEU A 140 18.36 -4.23 11.27
CA LEU A 140 18.36 -3.80 12.68
C LEU A 140 16.90 -3.57 13.11
N THR A 141 16.32 -4.60 13.73
CA THR A 141 14.96 -4.53 14.31
C THR A 141 15.01 -3.85 15.69
N SER A 142 13.84 -3.45 16.21
CA SER A 142 13.72 -2.75 17.51
C SER A 142 14.63 -1.53 17.64
N THR A 143 15.05 -0.96 16.52
CA THR A 143 16.00 0.14 16.45
C THR A 143 15.35 1.34 15.72
N ARG A 144 15.24 2.45 16.42
CA ARG A 144 14.66 3.68 15.85
C ARG A 144 15.77 4.64 15.44
N VAL A 145 15.66 5.23 14.24
CA VAL A 145 16.42 6.42 13.90
C VAL A 145 15.78 7.61 14.59
N THR A 146 16.56 8.36 15.36
CA THR A 146 16.11 9.49 16.17
C THR A 146 16.48 10.84 15.57
N ALA A 147 17.49 10.89 14.71
CA ALA A 147 17.88 12.07 13.97
C ALA A 147 18.64 11.71 12.69
N VAL A 148 18.63 12.62 11.73
CA VAL A 148 19.41 12.55 10.49
C VAL A 148 20.18 13.86 10.32
N ASP A 149 21.49 13.77 10.14
CA ASP A 149 22.31 14.89 9.68
C ASP A 149 22.74 14.65 8.23
N PRO A 150 22.12 15.33 7.26
CA PRO A 150 22.43 15.11 5.85
C PRO A 150 23.77 15.73 5.42
N ARG A 151 24.33 16.63 6.22
CA ARG A 151 25.60 17.29 5.91
C ARG A 151 26.80 16.41 6.31
N SER A 152 26.77 15.84 7.51
CA SER A 152 27.76 14.86 7.97
C SER A 152 27.47 13.45 7.45
N LYS A 153 26.35 13.23 6.75
CA LYS A 153 25.86 11.92 6.28
C LYS A 153 25.81 10.88 7.40
N THR A 154 25.12 11.23 8.48
CA THR A 154 24.97 10.35 9.64
C THR A 154 23.52 10.23 10.08
N VAL A 155 23.19 9.13 10.72
CA VAL A 155 21.94 8.89 11.44
C VAL A 155 22.22 8.55 12.89
N SER A 156 21.43 9.10 13.81
CA SER A 156 21.48 8.74 15.23
C SER A 156 20.44 7.66 15.53
N LEU A 157 20.79 6.68 16.32
CA LEU A 157 19.94 5.53 16.68
C LEU A 157 19.44 5.65 18.14
N SER A 158 18.30 5.04 18.43
CA SER A 158 17.76 4.92 19.79
C SER A 158 18.66 4.16 20.78
N THR A 159 19.66 3.44 20.27
CA THR A 159 20.70 2.75 21.06
C THR A 159 21.81 3.70 21.51
N GLY A 160 21.81 4.96 21.11
CA GLY A 160 22.87 5.94 21.33
C GLY A 160 24.00 5.89 20.30
N GLN A 161 23.96 4.94 19.37
CA GLN A 161 24.95 4.82 18.30
C GLN A 161 24.67 5.82 17.17
N THR A 162 25.74 6.20 16.45
CA THR A 162 25.66 6.96 15.20
C THR A 162 26.22 6.11 14.07
N MET A 163 25.52 6.11 12.92
CA MET A 163 25.96 5.41 11.70
C MET A 163 26.15 6.36 10.56
N SER A 164 27.29 6.24 9.86
CA SER A 164 27.57 6.98 8.63
C SER A 164 27.00 6.24 7.41
N TYR A 165 26.74 6.98 6.34
CA TYR A 165 26.28 6.42 5.07
C TYR A 165 26.90 7.16 3.88
N ASP A 166 27.04 6.45 2.77
CA ASP A 166 27.31 7.07 1.46
C ASP A 166 26.03 7.56 0.82
N LYS A 167 24.94 6.75 0.93
CA LYS A 167 23.58 7.14 0.55
C LYS A 167 22.56 6.60 1.54
N ALA A 168 21.45 7.32 1.72
CA ALA A 168 20.38 6.87 2.60
C ALA A 168 19.00 7.05 1.96
N LEU A 169 18.10 6.11 2.26
CA LEU A 169 16.69 6.15 1.90
C LEU A 169 15.84 6.32 3.17
N LEU A 170 15.05 7.38 3.23
CA LEU A 170 14.04 7.61 4.24
C LEU A 170 12.73 6.93 3.79
N ALA A 171 12.28 5.91 4.53
CA ALA A 171 11.13 5.08 4.20
C ALA A 171 10.30 4.72 5.45
N THR A 172 10.18 5.68 6.39
CA THR A 172 9.56 5.49 7.70
C THR A 172 8.04 5.36 7.66
N GLY A 173 7.43 5.66 6.52
CA GLY A 173 6.00 5.47 6.32
C GLY A 173 5.15 6.47 7.12
N ALA A 174 4.03 6.01 7.67
CA ALA A 174 3.09 6.84 8.41
C ALA A 174 2.70 6.19 9.74
N ILE A 175 2.22 6.99 10.67
CA ILE A 175 1.69 6.57 11.97
C ILE A 175 0.22 6.94 12.10
N PRO A 176 -0.61 6.15 12.80
CA PRO A 176 -2.02 6.45 13.01
C PRO A 176 -2.22 7.78 13.72
N ARG A 177 -3.26 8.50 13.32
CA ARG A 177 -3.75 9.66 14.07
C ARG A 177 -4.45 9.19 15.33
N LYS A 178 -4.09 9.77 16.46
CA LYS A 178 -4.79 9.52 17.71
C LYS A 178 -6.18 10.15 17.67
N LEU A 179 -7.19 9.44 18.14
CA LEU A 179 -8.52 9.99 18.32
C LEU A 179 -8.50 10.96 19.52
N PRO A 180 -8.75 12.27 19.32
CA PRO A 180 -8.56 13.29 20.38
C PRO A 180 -9.79 13.40 21.29
N VAL A 181 -10.20 12.29 21.89
CA VAL A 181 -11.34 12.27 22.82
C VAL A 181 -10.95 11.54 24.12
N PRO A 182 -11.57 11.87 25.26
CA PRO A 182 -11.37 11.14 26.51
C PRO A 182 -11.57 9.64 26.34
N GLY A 183 -10.73 8.84 26.97
CA GLY A 183 -10.80 7.38 26.97
C GLY A 183 -10.31 6.68 25.71
N ALA A 184 -9.92 7.40 24.66
CA ALA A 184 -9.45 6.81 23.39
C ALA A 184 -8.11 6.05 23.52
N ASP A 185 -7.27 6.41 24.47
CA ASP A 185 -6.02 5.72 24.81
C ASP A 185 -6.20 4.69 25.96
N GLY A 186 -7.44 4.39 26.35
CA GLY A 186 -7.76 3.48 27.43
C GLY A 186 -7.60 2.01 27.08
N GLU A 187 -7.72 1.14 28.08
CA GLU A 187 -7.70 -0.31 27.89
C GLU A 187 -8.75 -0.76 26.84
N ALA A 188 -8.43 -1.76 26.03
CA ALA A 188 -9.28 -2.25 24.94
C ALA A 188 -9.65 -1.20 23.86
N CYS A 189 -8.85 -0.14 23.73
CA CYS A 189 -8.89 0.82 22.63
C CYS A 189 -7.61 0.64 21.80
N TYR A 190 -7.76 0.30 20.54
CA TYR A 190 -6.66 -0.09 19.65
C TYR A 190 -6.58 0.82 18.41
N GLN A 191 -5.44 0.78 17.76
CA GLN A 191 -5.22 1.25 16.40
C GLN A 191 -4.58 0.10 15.62
N LEU A 192 -4.72 0.07 14.30
CA LEU A 192 -4.06 -0.94 13.47
C LEU A 192 -3.01 -0.29 12.57
N ARG A 193 -1.75 -0.54 12.85
CA ARG A 193 -0.63 -0.16 11.99
C ARG A 193 0.46 -1.22 11.94
N SER A 194 0.88 -1.73 13.10
CA SER A 194 1.97 -2.70 13.24
C SER A 194 1.44 -4.14 13.35
N PHE A 195 2.37 -5.11 13.21
CA PHE A 195 2.04 -6.51 13.45
C PHE A 195 1.69 -6.76 14.93
N ALA A 196 2.34 -6.03 15.83
CA ALA A 196 2.00 -6.05 17.26
C ALA A 196 0.55 -5.59 17.49
N ASP A 197 0.11 -4.49 16.87
CA ASP A 197 -1.28 -4.04 16.95
C ASP A 197 -2.26 -5.10 16.43
N GLY A 198 -1.92 -5.73 15.29
CA GLY A 198 -2.72 -6.81 14.73
C GLY A 198 -2.88 -7.99 15.68
N ARG A 199 -1.80 -8.40 16.38
CA ARG A 199 -1.84 -9.47 17.39
C ARG A 199 -2.76 -9.10 18.56
N LEU A 200 -2.66 -7.87 19.08
CA LEU A 200 -3.50 -7.38 20.18
C LEU A 200 -4.99 -7.37 19.79
N ILE A 201 -5.32 -6.94 18.57
CA ILE A 201 -6.71 -6.94 18.10
C ILE A 201 -7.22 -8.38 17.91
N VAL A 202 -6.41 -9.29 17.37
CA VAL A 202 -6.76 -10.71 17.23
C VAL A 202 -7.00 -11.37 18.59
N GLU A 203 -6.17 -11.06 19.58
CA GLU A 203 -6.34 -11.52 20.97
C GLU A 203 -7.64 -10.99 21.59
N ALA A 204 -7.91 -9.68 21.44
CA ALA A 204 -9.15 -9.08 21.91
C ALA A 204 -10.38 -9.73 21.23
N ALA A 205 -10.32 -9.96 19.94
CA ALA A 205 -11.40 -10.56 19.15
C ALA A 205 -11.68 -12.02 19.53
N ALA A 206 -10.72 -12.76 20.11
CA ALA A 206 -10.90 -14.17 20.48
C ALA A 206 -11.92 -14.40 21.58
N SER A 207 -12.12 -13.43 22.47
CA SER A 207 -13.07 -13.52 23.61
C SER A 207 -14.23 -12.54 23.50
N ALA A 208 -14.19 -11.61 22.54
CA ALA A 208 -15.20 -10.59 22.36
C ALA A 208 -16.39 -11.07 21.54
N LYS A 209 -17.53 -10.40 21.71
CA LYS A 209 -18.72 -10.57 20.88
C LYS A 209 -18.98 -9.34 20.00
N ARG A 210 -18.59 -8.14 20.46
CA ARG A 210 -18.89 -6.87 19.81
C ARG A 210 -17.64 -6.03 19.64
N ALA A 211 -17.44 -5.53 18.44
CA ALA A 211 -16.37 -4.59 18.09
C ALA A 211 -16.95 -3.26 17.57
N ALA A 212 -16.42 -2.14 18.04
CA ALA A 212 -16.70 -0.83 17.46
C ALA A 212 -15.49 -0.34 16.68
N LEU A 213 -15.71 0.09 15.43
CA LEU A 213 -14.69 0.67 14.55
C LEU A 213 -14.98 2.15 14.37
N ILE A 214 -14.04 3.01 14.77
CA ILE A 214 -14.17 4.47 14.65
C ILE A 214 -13.43 4.93 13.41
N GLY A 215 -14.16 5.57 12.48
CA GLY A 215 -13.71 5.90 11.14
C GLY A 215 -14.16 4.87 10.11
N ALA A 216 -14.50 5.32 8.92
CA ALA A 216 -15.02 4.50 7.82
C ALA A 216 -14.11 4.50 6.59
N GLY A 217 -12.79 4.58 6.81
CA GLY A 217 -11.77 4.42 5.77
C GLY A 217 -11.55 2.95 5.37
N PHE A 218 -10.73 2.72 4.35
CA PHE A 218 -10.49 1.36 3.80
C PHE A 218 -10.04 0.35 4.86
N ILE A 219 -9.12 0.73 5.76
CA ILE A 219 -8.62 -0.17 6.81
C ILE A 219 -9.75 -0.58 7.76
N SER A 220 -10.57 0.37 8.22
CA SER A 220 -11.69 0.08 9.12
C SER A 220 -12.72 -0.83 8.45
N MET A 221 -12.99 -0.64 7.16
CA MET A 221 -13.96 -1.46 6.44
C MET A 221 -13.42 -2.86 6.12
N GLU A 222 -12.12 -3.00 5.85
CA GLU A 222 -11.47 -4.32 5.76
C GLU A 222 -11.52 -5.05 7.11
N LEU A 223 -11.23 -4.33 8.21
CA LEU A 223 -11.38 -4.85 9.57
C LEU A 223 -12.83 -5.29 9.85
N ALA A 224 -13.82 -4.49 9.47
CA ALA A 224 -15.22 -4.83 9.63
C ALA A 224 -15.55 -6.18 8.97
N SER A 225 -15.13 -6.35 7.71
CA SER A 225 -15.29 -7.61 6.97
C SER A 225 -14.58 -8.78 7.66
N SER A 226 -13.34 -8.56 8.13
CA SER A 226 -12.52 -9.62 8.75
C SER A 226 -13.03 -10.02 10.13
N LEU A 227 -13.48 -9.06 10.95
CA LEU A 227 -14.05 -9.33 12.27
C LEU A 227 -15.43 -10.00 12.17
N ARG A 228 -16.24 -9.66 11.14
CA ARG A 228 -17.48 -10.39 10.85
C ARG A 228 -17.22 -11.85 10.52
N LYS A 229 -16.17 -12.17 9.75
CA LYS A 229 -15.75 -13.57 9.48
C LYS A 229 -15.37 -14.33 10.76
N ARG A 230 -14.90 -13.63 11.81
CA ARG A 230 -14.67 -14.21 13.14
C ARG A 230 -15.96 -14.38 13.95
N GLY A 231 -17.10 -13.93 13.45
CA GLY A 231 -18.40 -14.06 14.13
C GLY A 231 -18.74 -12.90 15.06
N LEU A 232 -17.96 -11.81 15.10
CA LEU A 232 -18.26 -10.66 15.95
C LEU A 232 -19.41 -9.83 15.36
N GLU A 233 -20.23 -9.21 16.21
CA GLU A 233 -21.06 -8.09 15.85
C GLU A 233 -20.16 -6.86 15.68
N VAL A 234 -20.24 -6.20 14.52
CA VAL A 234 -19.36 -5.06 14.19
C VAL A 234 -20.20 -3.81 13.92
N THR A 235 -19.87 -2.74 14.63
CA THR A 235 -20.45 -1.41 14.40
C THR A 235 -19.39 -0.45 13.91
N VAL A 236 -19.60 0.15 12.74
CA VAL A 236 -18.74 1.22 12.19
C VAL A 236 -19.36 2.57 12.52
N ILE A 237 -18.56 3.45 13.14
CA ILE A 237 -18.95 4.79 13.59
C ILE A 237 -18.16 5.82 12.80
N SER A 238 -18.82 6.77 12.14
CA SER A 238 -18.15 7.83 11.38
C SER A 238 -18.98 9.12 11.35
N PRO A 239 -18.32 10.30 11.39
CA PRO A 239 -19.01 11.56 11.15
C PRO A 239 -19.45 11.74 9.69
N GLU A 240 -18.91 10.97 8.77
CA GLU A 240 -19.27 10.99 7.35
C GLU A 240 -20.61 10.27 7.13
N ALA A 241 -21.44 10.81 6.24
CA ALA A 241 -22.75 10.21 5.92
C ALA A 241 -22.60 8.94 5.07
N VAL A 242 -21.57 8.88 4.20
CA VAL A 242 -21.30 7.73 3.33
C VAL A 242 -19.82 7.39 3.38
N PRO A 243 -19.46 6.17 3.84
CA PRO A 243 -18.06 5.69 3.80
C PRO A 243 -17.49 5.74 2.38
N PHE A 244 -16.20 6.15 2.24
CA PHE A 244 -15.46 6.20 0.97
C PHE A 244 -15.92 7.21 -0.08
N ALA A 245 -17.06 7.90 0.06
CA ALA A 245 -17.61 8.75 -0.99
C ALA A 245 -16.59 9.75 -1.57
N LYS A 246 -15.69 10.27 -0.73
CA LYS A 246 -14.61 11.18 -1.14
C LYS A 246 -13.54 10.53 -2.04
N VAL A 247 -13.49 9.19 -2.13
CA VAL A 247 -12.48 8.47 -2.90
C VAL A 247 -13.07 7.81 -4.14
N VAL A 248 -14.27 7.21 -4.01
CA VAL A 248 -14.88 6.41 -5.07
C VAL A 248 -16.23 6.94 -5.57
N GLY A 249 -16.67 8.11 -5.07
CA GLY A 249 -17.97 8.68 -5.38
C GLY A 249 -19.11 8.02 -4.59
N GLU A 250 -20.27 8.68 -4.58
CA GLU A 250 -21.40 8.29 -3.72
C GLU A 250 -22.01 6.95 -4.10
N GLU A 251 -22.18 6.68 -5.40
CA GLU A 251 -22.84 5.49 -5.90
C GLU A 251 -22.05 4.20 -5.60
N VAL A 252 -20.75 4.19 -5.91
CA VAL A 252 -19.85 3.07 -5.58
C VAL A 252 -19.75 2.88 -4.07
N ALA A 253 -19.65 3.98 -3.32
CA ALA A 253 -19.59 3.98 -1.87
C ALA A 253 -20.86 3.39 -1.24
N ALA A 254 -22.04 3.78 -1.75
CA ALA A 254 -23.32 3.23 -1.31
C ALA A 254 -23.45 1.72 -1.60
N ALA A 255 -23.01 1.29 -2.78
CA ALA A 255 -22.99 -0.14 -3.14
C ALA A 255 -22.06 -0.96 -2.24
N LEU A 256 -20.87 -0.45 -1.89
CA LEU A 256 -19.97 -1.09 -0.94
C LEU A 256 -20.60 -1.15 0.46
N ARG A 257 -21.21 -0.08 0.93
CA ARG A 257 -21.91 -0.04 2.22
C ARG A 257 -23.03 -1.10 2.28
N LYS A 258 -23.89 -1.18 1.28
CA LYS A 258 -24.97 -2.20 1.21
C LYS A 258 -24.43 -3.63 1.35
N ARG A 259 -23.24 -3.92 0.78
CA ARG A 259 -22.59 -5.22 0.93
C ARG A 259 -22.17 -5.50 2.37
N HIS A 260 -21.60 -4.52 3.05
CA HIS A 260 -21.25 -4.64 4.46
C HIS A 260 -22.49 -4.84 5.33
N GLU A 261 -23.56 -4.09 5.07
CA GLU A 261 -24.85 -4.25 5.78
C GLU A 261 -25.43 -5.65 5.56
N LYS A 262 -25.35 -6.19 4.33
CA LYS A 262 -25.74 -7.58 4.02
C LYS A 262 -24.90 -8.61 4.79
N ASP A 263 -23.61 -8.34 5.02
CA ASP A 263 -22.70 -9.19 5.80
C ASP A 263 -22.88 -8.96 7.32
N GLY A 264 -23.86 -8.14 7.74
CA GLY A 264 -24.23 -7.89 9.12
C GLY A 264 -23.38 -6.85 9.85
N VAL A 265 -22.73 -5.94 9.11
CA VAL A 265 -22.08 -4.76 9.70
C VAL A 265 -23.13 -3.68 9.97
N SER A 266 -23.15 -3.16 11.18
CA SER A 266 -23.98 -2.03 11.57
C SER A 266 -23.25 -0.71 11.34
N PHE A 267 -23.96 0.33 10.93
CA PHE A 267 -23.41 1.67 10.72
C PHE A 267 -24.08 2.72 11.61
N VAL A 268 -23.27 3.53 12.26
CA VAL A 268 -23.70 4.73 13.01
C VAL A 268 -22.96 5.92 12.40
N LEU A 269 -23.61 6.57 11.46
CA LEU A 269 -23.04 7.63 10.62
C LEU A 269 -23.60 9.00 10.98
N GLY A 270 -22.91 10.07 10.52
CA GLY A 270 -23.32 11.46 10.67
C GLY A 270 -23.02 12.06 12.04
N ALA A 271 -22.34 11.36 12.94
CA ALA A 271 -21.96 11.89 14.26
C ALA A 271 -20.51 11.53 14.62
N ALA A 272 -19.84 12.46 15.29
CA ALA A 272 -18.49 12.26 15.78
C ALA A 272 -18.52 11.58 17.17
N VAL A 273 -17.48 10.81 17.48
CA VAL A 273 -17.26 10.31 18.84
C VAL A 273 -16.79 11.46 19.73
N THR A 274 -17.33 11.54 20.95
CA THR A 274 -16.98 12.56 21.94
C THR A 274 -16.35 11.98 23.20
N ASP A 275 -16.62 10.70 23.53
CA ASP A 275 -16.09 10.03 24.71
C ASP A 275 -16.06 8.51 24.52
N ILE A 276 -15.12 7.83 25.16
CA ILE A 276 -15.06 6.39 25.28
C ILE A 276 -14.84 6.03 26.76
N SER A 277 -15.83 5.39 27.37
CA SER A 277 -15.79 5.01 28.79
C SER A 277 -15.97 3.50 28.97
N GLY A 278 -15.86 3.04 30.21
CA GLY A 278 -16.05 1.64 30.58
C GLY A 278 -14.75 0.81 30.59
N ALA A 279 -14.81 -0.36 31.23
CA ALA A 279 -13.71 -1.30 31.33
C ALA A 279 -13.52 -2.16 30.05
N LYS A 280 -12.47 -2.96 29.99
CA LYS A 280 -12.28 -4.01 28.98
C LYS A 280 -13.50 -4.95 28.97
N GLY A 281 -14.02 -5.27 27.79
CA GLY A 281 -15.22 -6.09 27.62
C GLY A 281 -16.56 -5.36 27.80
N SER A 282 -16.55 -4.07 28.18
CA SER A 282 -17.77 -3.27 28.38
C SER A 282 -17.51 -1.78 28.09
N LYS A 283 -17.21 -1.45 26.84
CA LYS A 283 -17.01 -0.08 26.38
C LYS A 283 -18.31 0.59 26.01
N THR A 284 -18.43 1.86 26.31
CA THR A 284 -19.51 2.75 25.87
C THR A 284 -18.90 3.90 25.07
N ILE A 285 -19.26 4.03 23.81
CA ILE A 285 -18.85 5.08 22.90
C ILE A 285 -19.99 6.10 22.83
N THR A 286 -19.75 7.32 23.29
CA THR A 286 -20.71 8.43 23.26
C THR A 286 -20.48 9.29 22.02
N LEU A 287 -21.56 9.68 21.35
CA LEU A 287 -21.53 10.46 20.11
C LEU A 287 -22.01 11.89 20.36
N SER A 288 -21.67 12.78 19.43
CA SER A 288 -22.00 14.22 19.47
C SER A 288 -23.51 14.53 19.47
N ASP A 289 -24.33 13.59 18.99
CA ASP A 289 -25.78 13.69 18.99
C ASP A 289 -26.47 12.98 20.16
N GLY A 290 -25.69 12.51 21.13
CA GLY A 290 -26.17 11.83 22.33
C GLY A 290 -26.39 10.32 22.17
N ARG A 291 -26.31 9.75 20.97
CA ARG A 291 -26.35 8.29 20.78
C ARG A 291 -25.18 7.62 21.52
N ARG A 292 -25.40 6.39 21.97
CA ARG A 292 -24.38 5.56 22.61
C ARG A 292 -24.27 4.21 21.92
N VAL A 293 -23.05 3.73 21.74
CA VAL A 293 -22.75 2.42 21.17
C VAL A 293 -21.97 1.61 22.19
N SER A 294 -22.39 0.37 22.45
CA SER A 294 -21.70 -0.56 23.34
C SER A 294 -20.84 -1.53 22.54
N ALA A 295 -19.62 -1.77 23.01
CA ALA A 295 -18.69 -2.73 22.41
C ALA A 295 -17.82 -3.38 23.48
N ASP A 296 -17.20 -4.50 23.16
CA ASP A 296 -16.26 -5.15 24.06
C ASP A 296 -14.84 -4.58 23.88
N PHE A 297 -14.53 -4.09 22.68
CA PHE A 297 -13.32 -3.33 22.37
C PHE A 297 -13.58 -2.34 21.21
N VAL A 298 -12.66 -1.40 21.06
CA VAL A 298 -12.72 -0.32 20.06
C VAL A 298 -11.44 -0.34 19.21
N VAL A 299 -11.57 -0.15 17.89
CA VAL A 299 -10.43 0.12 17.00
C VAL A 299 -10.66 1.45 16.29
N SER A 300 -9.71 2.39 16.45
CA SER A 300 -9.78 3.70 15.78
C SER A 300 -8.94 3.71 14.51
N GLY A 301 -9.57 4.08 13.37
CA GLY A 301 -8.98 4.19 12.05
C GLY A 301 -9.33 5.52 11.38
N ILE A 302 -8.90 6.65 11.99
CA ILE A 302 -9.23 8.02 11.55
C ILE A 302 -8.15 8.66 10.66
N GLY A 303 -7.37 7.82 9.97
CA GLY A 303 -6.29 8.24 9.10
C GLY A 303 -4.92 8.19 9.75
N VAL A 304 -3.92 8.58 8.97
CA VAL A 304 -2.50 8.54 9.35
C VAL A 304 -1.85 9.89 9.12
N ARG A 305 -0.63 10.05 9.63
CA ARG A 305 0.27 11.17 9.30
C ARG A 305 1.67 10.62 9.01
N PRO A 306 2.46 11.29 8.16
CA PRO A 306 3.83 10.85 7.88
C PRO A 306 4.68 10.78 9.15
N ALA A 307 5.53 9.76 9.22
CA ALA A 307 6.45 9.55 10.35
C ALA A 307 7.75 10.32 10.11
N VAL A 308 7.75 11.63 10.35
CA VAL A 308 8.88 12.52 10.06
C VAL A 308 9.45 13.23 11.31
N GLU A 309 9.07 12.80 12.51
CA GLU A 309 9.49 13.47 13.76
C GLU A 309 11.00 13.47 13.97
N TYR A 310 11.69 12.45 13.48
CA TYR A 310 13.17 12.35 13.54
C TYR A 310 13.88 13.35 12.61
N LEU A 311 13.14 14.09 11.79
CA LEU A 311 13.61 15.16 10.91
C LEU A 311 13.33 16.54 11.49
N LEU A 312 12.76 16.64 12.69
CA LEU A 312 12.52 17.94 13.36
C LEU A 312 13.85 18.68 13.57
N GLY A 313 13.84 19.97 13.30
CA GLY A 313 15.04 20.80 13.34
C GLY A 313 15.94 20.73 12.10
N THR A 314 15.55 19.91 11.11
CA THR A 314 16.18 19.90 9.79
C THR A 314 15.28 20.59 8.77
N ASP A 315 15.86 20.86 7.60
CA ASP A 315 15.14 21.39 6.45
C ASP A 315 14.79 20.30 5.41
N ILE A 316 14.79 19.02 5.83
CA ILE A 316 14.48 17.87 4.96
C ILE A 316 12.98 17.72 4.77
N ALA A 317 12.19 17.89 5.84
CA ALA A 317 10.74 17.79 5.81
C ALA A 317 10.08 19.17 5.76
N GLU A 318 9.06 19.31 4.93
CA GLU A 318 8.24 20.50 4.78
C GLU A 318 6.76 20.14 4.92
N ASN A 319 6.00 20.89 5.72
CA ASN A 319 4.58 20.65 5.93
C ASN A 319 4.23 19.18 6.31
N GLY A 320 5.12 18.52 7.07
CA GLY A 320 4.91 17.14 7.53
C GLY A 320 5.17 16.07 6.46
N ALA A 321 5.84 16.39 5.37
CA ALA A 321 6.24 15.43 4.33
C ALA A 321 7.68 15.72 3.84
N VAL A 322 8.27 14.82 3.10
CA VAL A 322 9.62 14.99 2.52
C VAL A 322 9.49 15.27 1.02
N PRO A 323 9.69 16.53 0.57
CA PRO A 323 9.72 16.85 -0.85
C PRO A 323 10.86 16.12 -1.55
N VAL A 324 10.57 15.56 -2.73
CA VAL A 324 11.55 14.86 -3.55
C VAL A 324 11.47 15.26 -5.01
N SER A 325 12.58 15.08 -5.74
CA SER A 325 12.63 15.20 -7.20
C SER A 325 11.91 14.01 -7.86
N PRO A 326 11.72 14.02 -9.19
CA PRO A 326 11.24 12.85 -9.94
C PRO A 326 12.11 11.60 -9.75
N GLN A 327 13.37 11.73 -9.34
CA GLN A 327 14.26 10.61 -9.02
C GLN A 327 14.16 10.18 -7.54
N LEU A 328 13.14 10.66 -6.81
CA LEU A 328 12.93 10.43 -5.38
C LEU A 328 14.09 10.91 -4.49
N ARG A 329 14.89 11.84 -4.98
CA ARG A 329 16.00 12.47 -4.27
C ARG A 329 15.49 13.70 -3.52
N THR A 330 15.89 13.87 -2.28
CA THR A 330 15.64 15.10 -1.52
C THR A 330 16.53 16.25 -2.06
N LYS A 331 16.50 17.41 -1.47
CA LYS A 331 17.45 18.47 -1.79
C LYS A 331 18.93 18.13 -1.48
N TYR A 332 19.17 17.07 -0.70
CA TYR A 332 20.49 16.53 -0.46
C TYR A 332 20.78 15.38 -1.43
N PRO A 333 21.88 15.42 -2.18
CA PRO A 333 22.10 14.53 -3.32
C PRO A 333 22.19 13.04 -2.97
N ASP A 334 22.60 12.73 -1.72
CA ASP A 334 22.78 11.35 -1.24
C ASP A 334 21.66 10.89 -0.31
N LEU A 335 20.59 11.71 -0.17
CA LEU A 335 19.44 11.41 0.65
C LEU A 335 18.17 11.32 -0.21
N PHE A 336 17.48 10.19 -0.10
CA PHE A 336 16.28 9.86 -0.85
C PHE A 336 15.10 9.64 0.08
N ALA A 337 13.86 9.76 -0.43
CA ALA A 337 12.68 9.39 0.35
C ALA A 337 11.66 8.66 -0.54
N ALA A 338 10.96 7.70 0.06
CA ALA A 338 9.94 6.89 -0.62
C ALA A 338 8.83 6.44 0.34
N GLY A 339 7.68 6.10 -0.22
CA GLY A 339 6.48 5.67 0.51
C GLY A 339 5.71 6.83 1.12
N ASP A 340 4.98 6.56 2.20
CA ASP A 340 3.98 7.47 2.76
C ASP A 340 4.54 8.84 3.21
N ILE A 341 5.85 8.97 3.42
CA ILE A 341 6.49 10.25 3.77
C ILE A 341 6.84 11.12 2.56
N ALA A 342 6.96 10.54 1.37
CA ALA A 342 7.47 11.24 0.20
C ALA A 342 6.39 12.11 -0.46
N LEU A 343 6.71 13.39 -0.67
CA LEU A 343 5.93 14.32 -1.49
C LEU A 343 6.53 14.32 -2.89
N VAL A 344 5.93 13.52 -3.77
CA VAL A 344 6.45 13.24 -5.12
C VAL A 344 5.76 14.14 -6.13
N PRO A 345 6.47 14.74 -7.11
CA PRO A 345 5.81 15.47 -8.19
C PRO A 345 4.84 14.57 -8.96
N ASP A 346 3.59 15.00 -9.08
CA ASP A 346 2.60 14.31 -9.92
C ASP A 346 3.09 14.31 -11.38
N ARG A 347 3.00 13.16 -12.00
CA ARG A 347 3.49 12.90 -13.36
C ARG A 347 2.85 13.76 -14.46
N VAL A 348 1.71 14.38 -14.19
CA VAL A 348 0.94 15.17 -15.16
C VAL A 348 1.00 16.65 -14.81
N SER A 349 0.71 17.01 -13.57
CA SER A 349 0.62 18.41 -13.12
C SER A 349 1.95 18.95 -12.57
N GLY A 350 2.88 18.07 -12.19
CA GLY A 350 4.10 18.46 -11.46
C GLY A 350 3.86 18.87 -10.01
N THR A 351 2.59 18.98 -9.57
CA THR A 351 2.26 19.31 -8.20
C THR A 351 2.67 18.17 -7.25
N GLY A 352 3.23 18.48 -6.10
CA GLY A 352 3.58 17.47 -5.12
C GLY A 352 2.35 16.72 -4.60
N ILE A 353 2.37 15.40 -4.72
CA ILE A 353 1.33 14.50 -4.19
C ILE A 353 1.95 13.48 -3.24
N ARG A 354 1.19 13.07 -2.24
CA ARG A 354 1.56 12.04 -1.29
C ARG A 354 0.51 10.94 -1.31
N ILE A 355 0.95 9.71 -1.53
CA ILE A 355 0.08 8.55 -1.71
C ILE A 355 0.46 7.47 -0.72
N GLU A 356 -0.49 7.07 0.14
CA GLU A 356 -0.31 6.08 1.21
C GLU A 356 -0.77 4.68 0.76
N HIS A 357 -0.22 4.19 -0.37
CA HIS A 357 -0.59 2.89 -0.93
C HIS A 357 0.61 1.94 -0.94
N TRP A 358 0.38 0.68 -0.61
CA TRP A 358 1.40 -0.36 -0.51
C TRP A 358 2.22 -0.51 -1.79
N VAL A 359 1.55 -0.74 -2.95
CA VAL A 359 2.23 -0.92 -4.25
C VAL A 359 2.97 0.34 -4.68
N VAL A 360 2.43 1.52 -4.39
CA VAL A 360 3.11 2.79 -4.69
C VAL A 360 4.39 2.90 -3.88
N ALA A 361 4.34 2.58 -2.59
CA ALA A 361 5.52 2.60 -1.72
C ALA A 361 6.59 1.60 -2.17
N GLU A 362 6.20 0.37 -2.55
CA GLU A 362 7.14 -0.63 -3.09
C GLU A 362 7.81 -0.14 -4.37
N ARG A 363 7.05 0.39 -5.33
CA ARG A 363 7.59 0.90 -6.60
C ARG A 363 8.47 2.12 -6.41
N GLN A 364 8.10 3.01 -5.50
CA GLN A 364 8.98 4.11 -5.11
C GLN A 364 10.27 3.59 -4.47
N GLY A 365 10.22 2.58 -3.62
CA GLY A 365 11.42 1.92 -3.06
C GLY A 365 12.31 1.33 -4.16
N GLN A 366 11.74 0.61 -5.12
CA GLN A 366 12.47 0.08 -6.28
C GLN A 366 13.13 1.19 -7.11
N HIS A 367 12.39 2.27 -7.34
CA HIS A 367 12.88 3.41 -8.11
C HIS A 367 13.99 4.16 -7.36
N ALA A 368 13.80 4.45 -6.08
CA ALA A 368 14.80 5.09 -5.23
C ALA A 368 16.12 4.27 -5.19
N ALA A 369 16.03 2.96 -5.09
CA ALA A 369 17.19 2.08 -5.13
C ALA A 369 17.99 2.23 -6.42
N ARG A 370 17.33 2.27 -7.59
CA ARG A 370 17.99 2.52 -8.88
C ARG A 370 18.59 3.93 -8.95
N ALA A 371 17.89 4.94 -8.42
CA ALA A 371 18.42 6.29 -8.34
C ALA A 371 19.63 6.39 -7.38
N MET A 372 19.65 5.64 -6.27
CA MET A 372 20.81 5.50 -5.40
C MET A 372 22.01 4.84 -6.14
N LEU A 373 21.77 4.03 -7.13
CA LEU A 373 22.81 3.43 -8.00
C LEU A 373 23.21 4.36 -9.16
N GLY A 374 22.56 5.50 -9.33
CA GLY A 374 22.90 6.51 -10.35
C GLY A 374 21.95 6.60 -11.53
N SER A 375 20.79 5.94 -11.47
CA SER A 375 19.76 6.12 -12.50
C SER A 375 19.15 7.52 -12.40
N ASP A 376 19.06 8.23 -13.54
CA ASP A 376 18.40 9.55 -13.66
C ASP A 376 16.98 9.45 -14.20
N ALA A 377 16.46 8.23 -14.41
CA ALA A 377 15.09 8.03 -14.87
C ALA A 377 14.08 8.66 -13.91
N PRO A 378 13.04 9.37 -14.40
CA PRO A 378 12.00 9.90 -13.53
C PRO A 378 11.05 8.79 -13.07
N TYR A 379 10.51 8.92 -11.86
CA TYR A 379 9.40 8.12 -11.39
C TYR A 379 8.11 8.52 -12.13
N ASP A 380 7.66 7.67 -13.04
CA ASP A 380 6.52 7.93 -13.94
C ASP A 380 5.50 6.76 -13.89
N GLU A 381 5.22 6.24 -12.71
CA GLU A 381 4.24 5.18 -12.51
C GLU A 381 2.83 5.75 -12.26
N VAL A 382 1.82 5.15 -12.90
CA VAL A 382 0.42 5.40 -12.54
C VAL A 382 0.14 4.72 -11.21
N PRO A 383 -0.33 5.44 -10.19
CA PRO A 383 -0.65 4.86 -8.90
C PRO A 383 -1.66 3.71 -9.01
N PHE A 384 -1.51 2.73 -8.16
CA PHE A 384 -2.43 1.60 -8.06
C PHE A 384 -2.63 1.22 -6.60
N PHE A 385 -3.88 0.96 -6.20
CA PHE A 385 -4.19 0.25 -4.97
C PHE A 385 -5.37 -0.69 -5.13
N TRP A 386 -5.56 -1.55 -4.15
CA TRP A 386 -6.74 -2.40 -4.05
C TRP A 386 -7.22 -2.46 -2.61
N THR A 387 -8.49 -2.76 -2.44
CA THR A 387 -9.07 -3.20 -1.17
C THR A 387 -9.89 -4.46 -1.39
N ARG A 388 -9.85 -5.38 -0.44
CA ARG A 388 -10.67 -6.59 -0.44
C ARG A 388 -11.51 -6.63 0.81
N GLN A 389 -12.82 -6.60 0.61
CA GLN A 389 -13.80 -6.57 1.68
C GLN A 389 -15.11 -7.20 1.19
N THR A 390 -15.87 -7.84 2.07
CA THR A 390 -17.18 -8.45 1.71
C THR A 390 -17.14 -9.35 0.48
N GLY A 391 -16.06 -10.12 0.30
CA GLY A 391 -15.91 -11.04 -0.82
C GLY A 391 -15.58 -10.41 -2.17
N VAL A 392 -15.48 -9.06 -2.27
CA VAL A 392 -15.13 -8.36 -3.51
C VAL A 392 -13.80 -7.64 -3.40
N SER A 393 -13.16 -7.44 -4.56
CA SER A 393 -11.95 -6.62 -4.69
C SER A 393 -12.25 -5.39 -5.53
N LEU A 394 -12.22 -4.23 -4.90
CA LEU A 394 -12.18 -2.95 -5.59
C LEU A 394 -10.74 -2.62 -5.92
N ARG A 395 -10.46 -2.27 -7.16
CA ARG A 395 -9.15 -1.79 -7.64
C ARG A 395 -9.27 -0.35 -8.09
N TYR A 396 -8.20 0.40 -7.91
CA TYR A 396 -8.15 1.82 -8.23
C TYR A 396 -6.82 2.16 -8.90
N VAL A 397 -6.86 2.95 -9.97
CA VAL A 397 -5.69 3.45 -10.70
C VAL A 397 -5.74 4.96 -10.83
N GLY A 398 -4.56 5.59 -10.89
CA GLY A 398 -4.46 7.04 -10.90
C GLY A 398 -4.59 7.65 -9.51
N PHE A 399 -4.77 8.97 -9.45
CA PHE A 399 -4.96 9.71 -8.22
C PHE A 399 -5.74 11.01 -8.48
N THR A 400 -6.77 11.24 -7.70
CA THR A 400 -7.46 12.54 -7.65
C THR A 400 -8.10 12.73 -6.28
N GLN A 401 -8.15 13.97 -5.83
CA GLN A 401 -8.88 14.38 -4.62
C GLN A 401 -10.24 14.97 -4.96
N THR A 402 -10.41 15.42 -6.20
CA THR A 402 -11.64 16.05 -6.68
C THR A 402 -11.84 15.71 -8.16
N TRP A 403 -13.10 15.65 -8.57
CA TRP A 403 -13.52 15.47 -9.95
C TRP A 403 -14.77 16.32 -10.21
N ASP A 404 -14.99 16.63 -11.47
CA ASP A 404 -16.19 17.36 -11.94
C ASP A 404 -17.17 16.43 -12.67
N GLU A 405 -16.69 15.27 -13.13
CA GLU A 405 -17.53 14.29 -13.82
C GLU A 405 -17.14 12.85 -13.47
N VAL A 406 -18.15 12.00 -13.35
CA VAL A 406 -18.01 10.55 -13.12
C VAL A 406 -18.66 9.80 -14.26
N VAL A 407 -17.91 8.89 -14.87
CA VAL A 407 -18.37 8.10 -16.02
C VAL A 407 -18.37 6.62 -15.68
N TYR A 408 -19.49 5.96 -15.91
CA TYR A 408 -19.72 4.56 -15.57
C TYR A 408 -19.69 3.67 -16.82
N ARG A 409 -19.08 2.50 -16.67
CA ARG A 409 -19.12 1.39 -17.60
C ARG A 409 -19.54 0.13 -16.85
N GLY A 410 -20.57 -0.57 -17.31
CA GLY A 410 -21.18 -1.69 -16.60
C GLY A 410 -22.20 -1.25 -15.55
N ASN A 411 -22.45 -2.08 -14.55
CA ASN A 411 -23.50 -1.86 -13.55
C ASN A 411 -22.96 -1.97 -12.12
N VAL A 412 -23.12 -0.88 -11.35
CA VAL A 412 -22.64 -0.79 -9.97
C VAL A 412 -23.42 -1.71 -9.04
N ASP A 413 -24.74 -1.80 -9.19
CA ASP A 413 -25.62 -2.63 -8.35
C ASP A 413 -25.34 -4.13 -8.56
N GLU A 414 -25.01 -4.54 -9.78
CA GLU A 414 -24.59 -5.92 -10.09
C GLU A 414 -23.17 -6.22 -9.61
N GLY A 415 -22.39 -5.20 -9.22
CA GLY A 415 -21.01 -5.35 -8.78
C GLY A 415 -20.04 -5.74 -9.90
N LYS A 416 -20.35 -5.33 -11.14
CA LYS A 416 -19.47 -5.49 -12.30
C LYS A 416 -19.41 -4.18 -13.06
N PHE A 417 -18.44 -3.35 -12.73
CA PHE A 417 -18.33 -1.98 -13.26
C PHE A 417 -16.88 -1.50 -13.32
N LEU A 418 -16.68 -0.47 -14.14
CA LEU A 418 -15.52 0.42 -14.15
C LEU A 418 -16.03 1.85 -14.11
N VAL A 419 -15.43 2.67 -13.26
CA VAL A 419 -15.79 4.09 -13.06
C VAL A 419 -14.57 4.94 -13.35
N GLY A 420 -14.71 5.94 -14.22
CA GLY A 420 -13.70 6.95 -14.49
C GLY A 420 -14.02 8.26 -13.78
N TYR A 421 -13.03 8.84 -13.11
CA TYR A 421 -13.10 10.13 -12.43
C TYR A 421 -12.37 11.16 -13.29
N TYR A 422 -13.13 12.08 -13.86
CA TYR A 422 -12.64 13.11 -14.78
C TYR A 422 -12.56 14.46 -14.07
N ARG A 423 -11.59 15.25 -14.49
CA ARG A 423 -11.46 16.65 -14.11
C ARG A 423 -10.91 17.43 -15.30
N ASP A 424 -11.59 18.54 -15.65
CA ASP A 424 -11.25 19.36 -16.82
C ASP A 424 -11.16 18.52 -18.11
N GLY A 425 -12.12 17.59 -18.31
CA GLY A 425 -12.18 16.67 -19.45
C GLY A 425 -11.10 15.58 -19.49
N MET A 426 -10.23 15.50 -18.49
CA MET A 426 -9.14 14.50 -18.41
C MET A 426 -9.42 13.44 -17.37
N LEU A 427 -9.20 12.17 -17.73
CA LEU A 427 -9.26 11.06 -16.78
C LEU A 427 -8.10 11.16 -15.78
N LYS A 428 -8.42 11.35 -14.49
CA LYS A 428 -7.45 11.46 -13.40
C LYS A 428 -7.30 10.16 -12.62
N ALA A 429 -8.37 9.40 -12.51
CA ALA A 429 -8.38 8.12 -11.83
C ALA A 429 -9.51 7.23 -12.36
N ALA A 430 -9.43 5.94 -12.06
CA ALA A 430 -10.52 5.00 -12.31
C ALA A 430 -10.55 3.91 -11.25
N SER A 431 -11.74 3.37 -10.99
CA SER A 431 -11.93 2.22 -10.09
C SER A 431 -12.76 1.13 -10.77
N ALA A 432 -12.58 -0.13 -10.34
CA ALA A 432 -13.37 -1.23 -10.88
C ALA A 432 -13.59 -2.37 -9.89
N ILE A 433 -14.75 -3.01 -10.01
CA ILE A 433 -15.03 -4.35 -9.48
C ILE A 433 -15.44 -5.22 -10.68
N GLY A 434 -14.90 -6.45 -10.76
CA GLY A 434 -15.24 -7.42 -11.83
C GLY A 434 -14.66 -7.13 -13.23
N LEU A 435 -14.16 -5.93 -13.49
CA LEU A 435 -13.57 -5.50 -14.78
C LEU A 435 -12.06 -5.19 -14.66
N ALA A 436 -11.28 -6.13 -14.12
CA ALA A 436 -9.86 -5.92 -13.81
C ALA A 436 -9.00 -5.68 -15.05
N ASN A 437 -9.26 -6.36 -16.17
CA ASN A 437 -8.49 -6.18 -17.41
C ASN A 437 -8.79 -4.82 -18.06
N ASP A 438 -10.05 -4.37 -18.02
CA ASP A 438 -10.42 -3.03 -18.50
C ASP A 438 -9.72 -1.95 -17.67
N LEU A 439 -9.66 -2.11 -16.35
CA LEU A 439 -8.93 -1.19 -15.48
C LEU A 439 -7.42 -1.21 -15.75
N THR A 440 -6.83 -2.38 -16.01
CA THR A 440 -5.43 -2.50 -16.42
C THR A 440 -5.19 -1.78 -17.75
N ALA A 441 -6.11 -1.91 -18.71
CA ALA A 441 -6.05 -1.18 -19.98
C ALA A 441 -6.11 0.34 -19.76
N VAL A 442 -7.03 0.82 -18.93
CA VAL A 442 -7.12 2.23 -18.53
C VAL A 442 -5.81 2.71 -17.93
N LYS A 443 -5.22 1.95 -17.00
CA LYS A 443 -3.92 2.28 -16.41
C LYS A 443 -2.81 2.42 -17.45
N ILE A 444 -2.76 1.53 -18.44
CA ILE A 444 -1.78 1.57 -19.53
C ILE A 444 -1.99 2.82 -20.42
N ILE A 445 -3.25 3.13 -20.76
CA ILE A 445 -3.60 4.35 -21.51
C ILE A 445 -3.14 5.60 -20.76
N MET A 446 -3.43 5.67 -19.46
CA MET A 446 -2.94 6.75 -18.58
C MET A 446 -1.41 6.79 -18.54
N GLY A 447 -0.75 5.63 -18.48
CA GLY A 447 0.71 5.50 -18.51
C GLY A 447 1.33 6.06 -19.79
N LYS A 448 0.67 5.86 -20.93
CA LYS A 448 1.06 6.45 -22.22
C LYS A 448 0.72 7.95 -22.35
N LYS A 449 0.11 8.56 -21.33
CA LYS A 449 -0.40 9.94 -21.34
C LYS A 449 -1.36 10.22 -22.49
N LYS A 450 -2.07 9.17 -22.95
CA LYS A 450 -3.08 9.29 -23.99
C LYS A 450 -4.44 9.70 -23.39
N PRO A 451 -5.20 10.59 -24.04
CA PRO A 451 -6.55 10.91 -23.60
C PRO A 451 -7.47 9.71 -23.77
N LEU A 452 -8.31 9.45 -22.78
CA LEU A 452 -9.43 8.51 -22.89
C LEU A 452 -10.74 9.29 -22.74
N PRO A 453 -11.42 9.62 -23.85
CA PRO A 453 -12.67 10.37 -23.81
C PRO A 453 -13.78 9.62 -23.05
N GLN A 454 -14.64 10.35 -22.35
CA GLN A 454 -15.75 9.82 -21.56
C GLN A 454 -16.62 8.87 -22.36
N ALA A 455 -17.01 9.26 -23.59
CA ALA A 455 -17.83 8.43 -24.47
C ALA A 455 -17.20 7.06 -24.77
N LYS A 456 -15.86 7.01 -24.95
CA LYS A 456 -15.16 5.74 -25.19
C LYS A 456 -15.08 4.88 -23.93
N LEU A 457 -14.95 5.50 -22.76
CA LEU A 457 -14.95 4.77 -21.50
C LEU A 457 -16.34 4.18 -21.20
N ALA A 458 -17.39 4.96 -21.41
CA ALA A 458 -18.78 4.56 -21.15
C ALA A 458 -19.28 3.46 -22.11
N ASP A 459 -18.84 3.48 -23.37
CA ASP A 459 -19.34 2.58 -24.41
C ASP A 459 -18.84 1.14 -24.18
N GLY A 460 -19.73 0.26 -23.76
CA GLY A 460 -19.47 -1.15 -23.53
C GLY A 460 -18.99 -1.93 -24.76
N SER A 461 -19.24 -1.43 -25.97
CA SER A 461 -18.77 -2.04 -27.23
C SER A 461 -17.30 -1.74 -27.52
N VAL A 462 -16.73 -0.68 -26.94
CA VAL A 462 -15.32 -0.31 -27.10
C VAL A 462 -14.43 -1.28 -26.33
N ASN A 463 -13.53 -1.96 -27.00
CA ASN A 463 -12.52 -2.81 -26.35
C ASN A 463 -11.35 -1.94 -25.83
N LEU A 464 -11.34 -1.69 -24.50
CA LEU A 464 -10.30 -0.89 -23.85
C LEU A 464 -8.91 -1.55 -23.93
N VAL A 465 -8.85 -2.89 -24.00
CA VAL A 465 -7.58 -3.62 -24.13
C VAL A 465 -6.93 -3.34 -25.48
N ASP A 466 -7.71 -3.26 -26.54
CA ASP A 466 -7.20 -2.93 -27.89
C ASP A 466 -6.78 -1.46 -27.97
N LEU A 467 -7.51 -0.55 -27.33
CA LEU A 467 -7.07 0.85 -27.18
C LEU A 467 -5.75 0.99 -26.40
N ALA A 468 -5.52 0.13 -25.41
CA ALA A 468 -4.27 0.14 -24.66
C ALA A 468 -3.09 -0.42 -25.48
N ARG A 469 -3.34 -1.28 -26.48
CA ARG A 469 -2.33 -1.82 -27.39
C ARG A 469 -1.91 -0.82 -28.46
N SER A 470 -2.85 -0.01 -28.96
CA SER A 470 -2.58 1.09 -29.90
C SER A 470 -1.79 2.22 -29.21
#